data_e6edd25c2ef1a47167c66ba538a161a1
#
_entry.id   e6edd25c2ef1a47167c66ba538a161a1
#
_cell.length_a   1.000
_cell.length_b   1.000
_cell.length_c   1.000
_cell.angle_alpha   90.00
_cell.angle_beta   90.00
_cell.angle_gamma   90.00
#
_symmetry.space_group_name_H-M   'P 1'
#
loop_
_entity.id
_entity.type
_entity.pdbx_description
1 polymer ?
#
loop_
_entity_poly.entity_id
_entity_poly.type
_entity_poly.pdbx_seq_one_letter_code
_entity_poly.pdbx_strand_id
1 'polypeptide(L)'
;MKPALAIASYSSLSALASAYTREASARVYDALRRKAAVVLAAGYTVVIDAVALTAEERNSFAEVARAASVPFSGLWLEAGPEAMDNRIRGRVHDASDASPEILAEQLRHDTGTIDWVRINAGGRPEDCLAAARHALAAG
;
A
#
# COMPACT_ATOMS: atom_id res chain seq x y z
N MET A 1 -5.12 21.58 -9.88
CA MET A 1 -5.58 20.23 -9.49
C MET A 1 -5.95 20.27 -8.02
N LYS A 2 -7.13 19.75 -7.66
CA LYS A 2 -7.52 19.69 -6.24
C LYS A 2 -6.63 18.71 -5.49
N PRO A 3 -6.24 18.97 -4.24
CA PRO A 3 -5.47 18.04 -3.44
C PRO A 3 -6.25 16.73 -3.25
N ALA A 4 -5.56 15.61 -3.24
CA ALA A 4 -6.13 14.29 -3.04
C ALA A 4 -5.12 13.39 -2.29
N LEU A 5 -5.61 12.35 -1.64
CA LEU A 5 -4.78 11.32 -1.03
C LEU A 5 -5.05 9.99 -1.73
N ALA A 6 -4.04 9.43 -2.35
CA ALA A 6 -4.06 8.10 -2.93
C ALA A 6 -3.09 7.18 -2.18
N ILE A 7 -3.48 5.95 -1.99
CA ILE A 7 -2.66 4.93 -1.34
C ILE A 7 -2.61 3.70 -2.22
N ALA A 8 -1.41 3.22 -2.49
CA ALA A 8 -1.16 1.92 -3.08
C ALA A 8 -0.65 0.98 -1.98
N SER A 9 -1.31 -0.16 -1.83
CA SER A 9 -0.91 -1.21 -0.90
C SER A 9 -0.53 -2.46 -1.69
N TYR A 10 0.53 -3.11 -1.26
CA TYR A 10 0.99 -4.36 -1.84
C TYR A 10 0.73 -5.52 -0.89
N SER A 11 0.13 -6.57 -1.37
CA SER A 11 -0.05 -7.82 -0.62
C SER A 11 1.25 -8.64 -0.49
N SER A 12 2.36 -8.13 -1.01
CA SER A 12 3.66 -8.78 -0.93
C SER A 12 4.73 -7.79 -0.55
N LEU A 13 5.02 -7.67 0.70
CA LEU A 13 6.27 -7.08 1.20
C LEU A 13 6.53 -7.63 2.58
N SER A 14 7.55 -8.14 2.63
CA SER A 14 8.97 -8.07 2.73
C SER A 14 9.42 -8.39 4.14
N ALA A 15 10.35 -9.16 4.22
CA ALA A 15 11.43 -9.46 5.11
C ALA A 15 11.74 -8.56 6.29
N LEU A 16 11.20 -7.41 6.36
CA LEU A 16 11.33 -6.54 7.52
C LEU A 16 10.36 -6.89 8.67
N ALA A 17 9.46 -7.83 8.47
CA ALA A 17 8.48 -8.21 9.47
C ALA A 17 9.11 -8.86 10.73
N SER A 18 10.24 -9.51 10.62
CA SER A 18 10.94 -10.08 11.79
C SER A 18 11.77 -9.06 12.58
N ALA A 19 12.14 -7.95 11.96
CA ALA A 19 12.94 -6.89 12.58
C ALA A 19 12.11 -5.71 13.08
N TYR A 20 10.85 -5.58 12.61
CA TYR A 20 9.95 -4.50 13.04
C TYR A 20 8.96 -5.03 14.05
N THR A 21 9.09 -4.60 15.29
CA THR A 21 8.04 -4.76 16.30
C THR A 21 6.78 -4.03 15.85
N ARG A 22 5.62 -4.44 16.35
CA ARG A 22 4.34 -3.74 16.14
C ARG A 22 4.45 -2.23 16.44
N GLU A 23 5.25 -1.87 17.43
CA GLU A 23 5.49 -0.49 17.83
C GLU A 23 6.32 0.30 16.79
N ALA A 24 7.33 -0.33 16.16
CA ALA A 24 8.09 0.30 15.10
C ALA A 24 7.22 0.57 13.88
N SER A 25 6.38 -0.39 13.48
CA SER A 25 5.40 -0.22 12.41
C SER A 25 4.42 0.91 12.74
N ALA A 26 3.86 0.94 13.93
CA ALA A 26 2.95 2.00 14.35
C ALA A 26 3.58 3.40 14.25
N ARG A 27 4.85 3.55 14.64
CA ARG A 27 5.59 4.83 14.49
C ARG A 27 5.78 5.24 13.03
N VAL A 28 6.06 4.29 12.14
CA VAL A 28 6.19 4.57 10.70
C VAL A 28 4.84 5.06 10.13
N TYR A 29 3.76 4.35 10.42
CA TYR A 29 2.42 4.74 9.95
C TYR A 29 1.99 6.10 10.51
N ASP A 30 2.28 6.36 11.77
CA ASP A 30 2.01 7.64 12.38
C ASP A 30 2.81 8.78 11.71
N ALA A 31 4.08 8.55 11.39
CA ALA A 31 4.89 9.51 10.64
C ALA A 31 4.36 9.76 9.23
N LEU A 32 3.90 8.71 8.53
CA LEU A 32 3.27 8.84 7.21
C LEU A 32 2.00 9.70 7.27
N ARG A 33 1.12 9.44 8.25
CA ARG A 33 -0.11 10.24 8.45
C ARG A 33 0.18 11.70 8.71
N ARG A 34 1.13 12.00 9.61
CA ARG A 34 1.52 13.40 9.91
C ARG A 34 2.08 14.10 8.68
N LYS A 35 2.97 13.46 7.93
CA LYS A 35 3.53 14.03 6.70
C LYS A 35 2.45 14.26 5.66
N ALA A 36 1.54 13.31 5.46
CA ALA A 36 0.43 13.46 4.54
C ALA A 36 -0.44 14.66 4.91
N ALA A 37 -0.80 14.81 6.18
CA ALA A 37 -1.61 15.93 6.65
C ALA A 37 -0.94 17.30 6.36
N VAL A 38 0.37 17.41 6.60
CA VAL A 38 1.13 18.64 6.31
C VAL A 38 1.13 18.96 4.81
N VAL A 39 1.37 17.98 3.96
CA VAL A 39 1.41 18.16 2.50
C VAL A 39 0.03 18.51 1.95
N LEU A 40 -1.03 17.86 2.43
CA LEU A 40 -2.41 18.17 2.05
C LEU A 40 -2.81 19.59 2.50
N ALA A 41 -2.43 20.01 3.70
CA ALA A 41 -2.66 21.36 4.19
C ALA A 41 -1.96 22.44 3.35
N ALA A 42 -0.84 22.08 2.73
CA ALA A 42 -0.14 22.95 1.78
C ALA A 42 -0.78 22.96 0.37
N GLY A 43 -1.86 22.21 0.15
CA GLY A 43 -2.60 22.17 -1.12
C GLY A 43 -2.06 21.19 -2.15
N TYR A 44 -1.18 20.28 -1.78
CA TYR A 44 -0.60 19.29 -2.70
C TYR A 44 -1.30 17.93 -2.59
N THR A 45 -1.29 17.19 -3.69
CA THR A 45 -1.69 15.78 -3.72
C THR A 45 -0.62 14.91 -3.06
N VAL A 46 -1.07 13.90 -2.33
CA VAL A 46 -0.19 12.93 -1.65
C VAL A 46 -0.46 11.54 -2.20
N VAL A 47 0.61 10.80 -2.47
CA VAL A 47 0.58 9.36 -2.73
C VAL A 47 1.38 8.69 -1.64
N ILE A 48 0.79 7.69 -0.98
CA ILE A 48 1.45 6.86 0.03
C ILE A 48 1.61 5.45 -0.54
N ASP A 49 2.82 4.94 -0.48
CA ASP A 49 3.14 3.55 -0.75
C ASP A 49 3.38 2.85 0.59
N ALA A 50 2.49 1.95 0.97
CA ALA A 50 2.53 1.25 2.25
C ALA A 50 1.83 -0.11 2.15
N VAL A 51 2.21 -1.05 3.00
CA VAL A 51 1.59 -2.38 3.04
C VAL A 51 0.11 -2.30 3.45
N ALA A 52 -0.24 -1.47 4.42
CA ALA A 52 -1.61 -1.23 4.90
C ALA A 52 -2.43 -2.54 5.09
N LEU A 53 -1.80 -3.51 5.76
CA LEU A 53 -2.30 -4.88 5.86
C LEU A 53 -3.61 -4.97 6.63
N THR A 54 -3.71 -4.23 7.74
CA THR A 54 -4.91 -4.26 8.59
C THR A 54 -5.96 -3.23 8.17
N ALA A 55 -7.23 -3.51 8.44
CA ALA A 55 -8.31 -2.56 8.22
C ALA A 55 -8.10 -1.25 9.01
N GLU A 56 -7.52 -1.33 10.21
CA GLU A 56 -7.21 -0.17 11.05
C GLU A 56 -6.20 0.76 10.36
N GLU A 57 -5.12 0.21 9.80
CA GLU A 57 -4.13 0.98 9.06
C GLU A 57 -4.76 1.68 7.85
N ARG A 58 -5.57 0.96 7.06
CA ARG A 58 -6.26 1.52 5.90
C ARG A 58 -7.22 2.65 6.27
N ASN A 59 -8.03 2.43 7.29
CA ASN A 59 -8.99 3.42 7.78
C ASN A 59 -8.29 4.67 8.31
N SER A 60 -7.15 4.52 8.97
CA SER A 60 -6.40 5.65 9.52
C SER A 60 -5.93 6.64 8.43
N PHE A 61 -5.64 6.17 7.24
CA PHE A 61 -5.30 7.03 6.10
C PHE A 61 -6.54 7.72 5.49
N ALA A 62 -7.65 7.00 5.38
CA ALA A 62 -8.92 7.60 4.94
C ALA A 62 -9.35 8.74 5.88
N GLU A 63 -9.10 8.61 7.18
CA GLU A 63 -9.36 9.65 8.15
C GLU A 63 -8.50 10.91 7.95
N VAL A 64 -7.24 10.76 7.54
CA VAL A 64 -6.39 11.91 7.19
C VAL A 64 -6.99 12.71 6.03
N ALA A 65 -7.46 12.03 4.98
CA ALA A 65 -8.10 12.70 3.85
C ALA A 65 -9.41 13.38 4.25
N ARG A 66 -10.23 12.69 5.08
CA ARG A 66 -11.48 13.24 5.60
C ARG A 66 -11.25 14.50 6.46
N ALA A 67 -10.24 14.47 7.33
CA ALA A 67 -9.88 15.62 8.17
C ALA A 67 -9.39 16.82 7.33
N ALA A 68 -8.71 16.55 6.21
CA ALA A 68 -8.28 17.56 5.25
C ALA A 68 -9.37 17.98 4.25
N SER A 69 -10.56 17.36 4.29
CA SER A 69 -11.65 17.59 3.33
C SER A 69 -11.24 17.40 1.88
N VAL A 70 -10.45 16.36 1.60
CA VAL A 70 -9.96 16.01 0.27
C VAL A 70 -10.45 14.62 -0.15
N PRO A 71 -10.56 14.33 -1.46
CA PRO A 71 -10.84 12.99 -1.95
C PRO A 71 -9.81 11.97 -1.49
N PHE A 72 -10.25 10.75 -1.25
CA PHE A 72 -9.43 9.60 -0.90
C PHE A 72 -9.60 8.47 -1.90
N SER A 73 -8.51 7.88 -2.34
CA SER A 73 -8.51 6.71 -3.21
C SER A 73 -7.58 5.64 -2.66
N GLY A 74 -8.14 4.53 -2.24
CA GLY A 74 -7.39 3.35 -1.84
C GLY A 74 -7.25 2.36 -2.99
N LEU A 75 -6.03 1.97 -3.33
CA LEU A 75 -5.73 0.96 -4.34
C LEU A 75 -5.09 -0.25 -3.68
N TRP A 76 -5.71 -1.42 -3.84
CA TRP A 76 -5.20 -2.69 -3.33
C TRP A 76 -4.59 -3.50 -4.47
N LEU A 77 -3.27 -3.61 -4.48
CA LEU A 77 -2.54 -4.34 -5.51
C LEU A 77 -2.45 -5.82 -5.15
N GLU A 78 -2.94 -6.67 -6.02
CA GLU A 78 -2.94 -8.12 -5.85
C GLU A 78 -2.08 -8.80 -6.92
N ALA A 79 -1.26 -9.74 -6.50
CA ALA A 79 -0.56 -10.64 -7.40
C ALA A 79 -0.74 -12.08 -6.92
N GLY A 80 -0.90 -13.00 -7.85
CA GLY A 80 -0.97 -14.42 -7.51
C GLY A 80 0.36 -14.92 -6.92
N PRO A 81 0.36 -16.02 -6.13
CA PRO A 81 1.55 -16.56 -5.49
C PRO A 81 2.72 -16.81 -6.45
N GLU A 82 2.44 -17.32 -7.64
CA GLU A 82 3.46 -17.57 -8.67
C GLU A 82 4.12 -16.28 -9.18
N ALA A 83 3.33 -15.23 -9.40
CA ALA A 83 3.87 -13.93 -9.82
C ALA A 83 4.72 -13.29 -8.72
N MET A 84 4.34 -13.47 -7.46
CA MET A 84 5.09 -13.02 -6.30
C MET A 84 6.42 -13.78 -6.17
N ASP A 85 6.40 -15.11 -6.26
CA ASP A 85 7.60 -15.95 -6.19
C ASP A 85 8.60 -15.62 -7.30
N ASN A 86 8.12 -15.47 -8.53
CA ASN A 86 8.95 -15.08 -9.68
C ASN A 86 9.60 -13.70 -9.48
N ARG A 87 8.90 -12.74 -8.90
CA ARG A 87 9.45 -11.40 -8.61
C ARG A 87 10.52 -11.46 -7.51
N ILE A 88 10.28 -12.24 -6.46
CA ILE A 88 11.27 -12.44 -5.37
C ILE A 88 12.53 -13.08 -5.93
N ARG A 89 12.42 -14.12 -6.74
CA ARG A 89 13.56 -14.81 -7.36
C ARG A 89 14.30 -13.95 -8.41
N GLY A 90 13.59 -13.06 -9.09
CA GLY A 90 14.16 -12.16 -10.11
C GLY A 90 14.90 -10.94 -9.54
N ARG A 91 14.78 -10.65 -8.25
CA ARG A 91 15.46 -9.53 -7.57
C ARG A 91 16.85 -9.94 -7.10
N VAL A 92 17.85 -9.89 -7.99
CA VAL A 92 19.21 -10.36 -7.70
C VAL A 92 20.07 -9.39 -6.90
N HIS A 93 19.62 -8.16 -6.59
CA HIS A 93 20.39 -7.16 -5.83
C HIS A 93 19.53 -6.12 -5.08
N ASP A 94 18.35 -6.49 -4.60
CA ASP A 94 17.58 -5.57 -3.79
C ASP A 94 17.77 -5.88 -2.29
N ALA A 95 17.93 -4.85 -1.49
CA ALA A 95 18.18 -4.95 -0.05
C ALA A 95 16.97 -5.44 0.78
N SER A 96 15.90 -5.90 0.12
CA SER A 96 14.75 -6.49 0.77
C SER A 96 14.89 -8.00 0.88
N ASP A 97 15.11 -8.47 2.09
CA ASP A 97 15.24 -9.90 2.46
C ASP A 97 13.88 -10.65 2.43
N ALA A 98 13.04 -10.45 1.40
CA ALA A 98 11.78 -11.14 1.28
C ALA A 98 12.02 -12.64 0.98
N SER A 99 11.84 -13.49 1.99
CA SER A 99 11.90 -14.93 1.80
C SER A 99 10.51 -15.52 1.50
N PRO A 100 10.44 -16.69 0.84
CA PRO A 100 9.17 -17.38 0.59
C PRO A 100 8.38 -17.67 1.88
N GLU A 101 9.07 -17.88 3.01
CA GLU A 101 8.44 -18.14 4.30
C GLU A 101 7.71 -16.90 4.83
N ILE A 102 8.28 -15.72 4.65
CA ILE A 102 7.66 -14.45 5.05
C ILE A 102 6.44 -14.16 4.20
N LEU A 103 6.51 -14.44 2.90
CA LEU A 103 5.35 -14.35 2.01
C LEU A 103 4.22 -15.27 2.49
N ALA A 104 4.54 -16.52 2.83
CA ALA A 104 3.56 -17.49 3.33
C ALA A 104 2.92 -17.05 4.65
N GLU A 105 3.66 -16.39 5.52
CA GLU A 105 3.15 -15.84 6.78
C GLU A 105 2.22 -14.64 6.54
N GLN A 106 2.58 -13.75 5.62
CA GLN A 106 1.73 -12.61 5.24
C GLN A 106 0.41 -13.04 4.61
N LEU A 107 0.43 -14.10 3.78
CA LEU A 107 -0.78 -14.67 3.18
C LEU A 107 -1.73 -15.29 4.23
N ARG A 108 -1.24 -15.57 5.44
CA ARG A 108 -2.06 -16.06 6.56
C ARG A 108 -2.66 -14.94 7.40
N HIS A 109 -2.20 -13.70 7.26
CA HIS A 109 -2.78 -12.58 7.98
C HIS A 109 -4.19 -12.29 7.48
N ASP A 110 -5.11 -12.20 8.41
CA ASP A 110 -6.46 -11.72 8.12
C ASP A 110 -6.39 -10.22 7.79
N THR A 111 -6.54 -9.92 6.52
CA THR A 111 -6.56 -8.53 6.02
C THR A 111 -7.91 -7.86 6.27
N GLY A 112 -8.90 -8.60 6.75
CA GLY A 112 -10.27 -8.14 6.85
C GLY A 112 -10.89 -7.86 5.49
N THR A 113 -12.01 -7.16 5.49
CA THR A 113 -12.67 -6.73 4.24
C THR A 113 -11.83 -5.67 3.54
N ILE A 114 -11.56 -5.88 2.26
CA ILE A 114 -10.89 -4.92 1.39
C ILE A 114 -11.97 -4.21 0.56
N ASP A 115 -12.23 -2.98 0.93
CA ASP A 115 -13.15 -2.05 0.26
C ASP A 115 -12.43 -1.08 -0.71
N TRP A 116 -11.12 -1.17 -0.80
CA TRP A 116 -10.31 -0.45 -1.77
C TRP A 116 -10.43 -1.05 -3.18
N VAL A 117 -10.16 -0.23 -4.20
CA VAL A 117 -10.19 -0.71 -5.58
C VAL A 117 -9.06 -1.73 -5.80
N ARG A 118 -9.45 -2.95 -6.19
CA ARG A 118 -8.49 -4.04 -6.43
C ARG A 118 -7.86 -3.90 -7.80
N ILE A 119 -6.54 -3.91 -7.84
CA ILE A 119 -5.73 -3.80 -9.06
C ILE A 119 -4.92 -5.08 -9.22
N ASN A 120 -5.08 -5.76 -10.37
CA ASN A 120 -4.26 -6.91 -10.69
C ASN A 120 -2.82 -6.47 -11.00
N ALA A 121 -1.91 -6.80 -10.12
CA ALA A 121 -0.49 -6.53 -10.24
C ALA A 121 0.32 -7.77 -10.66
N GLY A 122 -0.33 -8.89 -10.99
CA GLY A 122 0.34 -10.12 -11.44
C GLY A 122 0.85 -10.09 -12.88
N GLY A 123 0.33 -9.16 -13.70
CA GLY A 123 0.70 -8.98 -15.11
C GLY A 123 1.87 -8.00 -15.30
N ARG A 124 1.88 -7.38 -16.50
CA ARG A 124 2.89 -6.38 -16.85
C ARG A 124 2.70 -5.09 -16.05
N PRO A 125 3.79 -4.39 -15.71
CA PRO A 125 3.71 -3.11 -14.99
C PRO A 125 2.82 -2.06 -15.68
N GLU A 126 2.83 -2.02 -17.01
CA GLU A 126 2.06 -1.07 -17.81
C GLU A 126 0.56 -1.29 -17.66
N ASP A 127 0.12 -2.54 -17.59
CA ASP A 127 -1.29 -2.91 -17.43
C ASP A 127 -1.77 -2.53 -16.02
N CYS A 128 -0.95 -2.77 -15.01
CA CYS A 128 -1.20 -2.36 -13.63
C CYS A 128 -1.32 -0.84 -13.51
N LEU A 129 -0.40 -0.10 -14.13
CA LEU A 129 -0.41 1.37 -14.15
C LEU A 129 -1.67 1.92 -14.84
N ALA A 130 -2.05 1.33 -15.98
CA ALA A 130 -3.25 1.74 -16.71
C ALA A 130 -4.52 1.52 -15.86
N ALA A 131 -4.64 0.37 -15.20
CA ALA A 131 -5.74 0.07 -14.31
C ALA A 131 -5.81 1.04 -13.10
N ALA A 132 -4.66 1.33 -12.48
CA ALA A 132 -4.59 2.28 -11.37
C ALA A 132 -5.00 3.70 -11.80
N ARG A 133 -4.52 4.18 -12.95
CA ARG A 133 -4.92 5.48 -13.51
C ARG A 133 -6.41 5.55 -13.81
N HIS A 134 -6.99 4.49 -14.36
CA HIS A 134 -8.43 4.42 -14.63
C HIS A 134 -9.23 4.50 -13.32
N ALA A 135 -8.83 3.76 -12.30
CA ALA A 135 -9.48 3.79 -10.99
C ALA A 135 -9.44 5.18 -10.34
N LEU A 136 -8.29 5.87 -10.42
CA LEU A 136 -8.14 7.23 -9.88
C LEU A 136 -8.92 8.29 -10.66
N ALA A 137 -9.20 8.07 -11.95
CA ALA A 137 -9.99 8.99 -12.76
C ALA A 137 -11.51 8.83 -12.57
N ALA A 138 -11.96 7.67 -12.06
CA ALA A 138 -13.36 7.35 -11.86
C ALA A 138 -13.90 7.78 -10.48
N GLY A 139 -13.04 8.11 -9.54
CA GLY A 139 -13.38 8.56 -8.17
C GLY A 139 -13.14 10.04 -7.99
#